data_ded37a57d90e3a931211e27df9eb7dcf
#
_entry.id   ded37a57d90e3a931211e27df9eb7dcf
#
_cell.length_a   1.000
_cell.length_b   1.000
_cell.length_c   1.000
_cell.angle_alpha   90.00
_cell.angle_beta   90.00
_cell.angle_gamma   90.00
#
_symmetry.space_group_name_H-M   'P 1'
#
loop_
_entity.id
_entity.type
_entity.pdbx_description
1 polymer ?
#
loop_
_entity_poly.entity_id
_entity_poly.type
_entity_poly.pdbx_seq_one_letter_code
_entity_poly.pdbx_strand_id
1 'polypeptide(L)'
;MERQRKRAEARAIELRQDSVAYEAALAALKAGSWVLEANNINFANGITRFVSSSTNYIGCNAGEGTVQTAYANFTYSPNGLGGVTVQGDILGVQTSVDKDGNVYCNFSIQGSAISATVSLTLTGGTNQASATISPNFVGQPIVFDGYLVPYAQSTVFQGMPQW
;
A
#
# COMPACT_ATOMS: atom_id res chain seq x y z
N MET A 1 17.29 2.38 37.40
CA MET A 1 17.39 3.71 36.84
C MET A 1 18.01 3.74 35.46
N GLU A 2 19.13 3.07 35.26
CA GLU A 2 19.77 3.02 33.95
C GLU A 2 18.92 2.33 32.88
N ARG A 3 18.23 1.22 33.23
CA ARG A 3 17.30 0.53 32.33
C ARG A 3 16.18 1.44 31.84
N GLN A 4 15.62 2.27 32.75
CA GLN A 4 14.53 3.19 32.40
C GLN A 4 15.00 4.26 31.45
N ARG A 5 16.22 4.78 31.68
CA ARG A 5 16.83 5.78 30.80
C ARG A 5 17.08 5.22 29.41
N LYS A 6 17.63 4.01 29.30
CA LYS A 6 17.89 3.35 28.02
C LYS A 6 16.58 3.08 27.25
N ARG A 7 15.53 2.66 27.95
CA ARG A 7 14.20 2.47 27.35
C ARG A 7 13.61 3.78 26.83
N ALA A 8 13.74 4.85 27.61
CA ALA A 8 13.25 6.17 27.21
C ALA A 8 14.01 6.70 25.99
N GLU A 9 15.34 6.52 25.93
CA GLU A 9 16.16 6.91 24.80
C GLU A 9 15.80 6.11 23.56
N ALA A 10 15.65 4.77 23.67
CA ALA A 10 15.26 3.92 22.56
C ALA A 10 13.89 4.29 22.01
N ARG A 11 12.93 4.59 22.90
CA ARG A 11 11.59 5.00 22.51
C ARG A 11 11.58 6.36 21.81
N ALA A 12 12.41 7.29 22.26
CA ALA A 12 12.55 8.59 21.62
C ALA A 12 13.13 8.49 20.21
N ILE A 13 14.10 7.61 20.00
CA ILE A 13 14.68 7.32 18.69
C ILE A 13 13.61 6.70 17.77
N GLU A 14 12.87 5.73 18.24
CA GLU A 14 11.80 5.06 17.48
C GLU A 14 10.73 6.07 17.05
N LEU A 15 10.25 6.92 17.95
CA LEU A 15 9.26 7.95 17.63
C LEU A 15 9.78 8.94 16.60
N ARG A 16 11.07 9.26 16.64
CA ARG A 16 11.68 10.16 15.67
C ARG A 16 11.78 9.50 14.29
N GLN A 17 12.15 8.21 14.23
CA GLN A 17 12.19 7.45 12.99
C GLN A 17 10.80 7.32 12.38
N ASP A 18 9.78 7.05 13.19
CA ASP A 18 8.39 6.96 12.75
C ASP A 18 7.90 8.29 12.19
N SER A 19 8.25 9.40 12.86
CA SER A 19 7.88 10.74 12.40
C SER A 19 8.53 11.08 11.05
N VAL A 20 9.79 10.75 10.87
CA VAL A 20 10.50 10.95 9.58
C VAL A 20 9.84 10.10 8.49
N ALA A 21 9.52 8.85 8.79
CA ALA A 21 8.86 7.95 7.84
C ALA A 21 7.46 8.47 7.47
N TYR A 22 6.72 9.00 8.44
CA TYR A 22 5.40 9.60 8.20
C TYR A 22 5.51 10.81 7.27
N GLU A 23 6.44 11.73 7.53
CA GLU A 23 6.62 12.93 6.71
C GLU A 23 6.99 12.58 5.27
N ALA A 24 7.86 11.58 5.09
CA ALA A 24 8.22 11.10 3.77
C ALA A 24 7.02 10.48 3.04
N ALA A 25 6.22 9.68 3.75
CA ALA A 25 5.02 9.04 3.19
C ALA A 25 3.96 10.09 2.82
N LEU A 26 3.73 11.07 3.68
CA LEU A 26 2.78 12.16 3.42
C LEU A 26 3.20 12.97 2.19
N ALA A 27 4.47 13.33 2.10
CA ALA A 27 5.01 14.06 0.95
C ALA A 27 4.86 13.25 -0.34
N ALA A 28 5.11 11.94 -0.28
CA ALA A 28 4.97 11.04 -1.42
C ALA A 28 3.51 10.94 -1.88
N LEU A 29 2.56 10.86 -0.95
CA LEU A 29 1.13 10.87 -1.27
C LEU A 29 0.72 12.17 -1.96
N LYS A 30 1.16 13.31 -1.44
CA LYS A 30 0.86 14.61 -2.03
C LYS A 30 1.49 14.78 -3.41
N ALA A 31 2.67 14.22 -3.62
CA ALA A 31 3.37 14.26 -4.89
C ALA A 31 2.82 13.26 -5.92
N GLY A 32 2.01 12.30 -5.49
CA GLY A 32 1.50 11.24 -6.37
C GLY A 32 2.59 10.25 -6.81
N SER A 33 3.58 10.00 -5.96
CA SER A 33 4.72 9.12 -6.27
C SER A 33 5.09 8.30 -5.04
N TRP A 34 4.39 7.16 -4.85
CA TRP A 34 4.48 6.34 -3.65
C TRP A 34 4.21 4.87 -3.94
N VAL A 35 4.57 4.01 -2.99
CA VAL A 35 4.23 2.59 -3.01
C VAL A 35 3.80 2.16 -1.60
N LEU A 36 2.66 1.47 -1.51
CA LEU A 36 2.26 0.73 -0.32
C LEU A 36 2.76 -0.71 -0.48
N GLU A 37 3.78 -1.08 0.29
CA GLU A 37 4.35 -2.42 0.29
C GLU A 37 3.61 -3.26 1.33
N ALA A 38 2.83 -4.24 0.87
CA ALA A 38 1.95 -5.02 1.74
C ALA A 38 2.70 -6.17 2.41
N ASN A 39 2.51 -6.31 3.71
CA ASN A 39 3.02 -7.43 4.51
C ASN A 39 1.98 -8.52 4.70
N ASN A 40 0.70 -8.16 4.62
CA ASN A 40 -0.39 -9.11 4.69
C ASN A 40 -1.59 -8.63 3.87
N ILE A 41 -2.46 -9.58 3.54
CA ILE A 41 -3.71 -9.33 2.84
C ILE A 41 -4.83 -9.93 3.69
N ASN A 42 -5.84 -9.11 3.97
CA ASN A 42 -7.04 -9.55 4.68
C ASN A 42 -8.17 -9.72 3.66
N PHE A 43 -8.77 -10.90 3.64
CA PHE A 43 -9.85 -11.24 2.73
C PHE A 43 -11.21 -11.02 3.38
N ALA A 44 -12.25 -10.85 2.57
CA ALA A 44 -13.62 -10.59 3.04
C ALA A 44 -14.18 -11.69 3.94
N ASN A 45 -13.67 -12.92 3.81
CA ASN A 45 -14.10 -14.05 4.67
C ASN A 45 -13.37 -14.09 6.02
N GLY A 46 -12.56 -13.10 6.36
CA GLY A 46 -11.84 -13.01 7.62
C GLY A 46 -10.48 -13.70 7.62
N ILE A 47 -10.06 -14.29 6.53
CA ILE A 47 -8.74 -14.92 6.42
C ILE A 47 -7.68 -13.85 6.17
N THR A 48 -6.55 -13.96 6.88
CA THR A 48 -5.38 -13.11 6.68
C THR A 48 -4.24 -13.97 6.15
N ARG A 49 -3.56 -13.51 5.10
CA ARG A 49 -2.36 -14.14 4.57
C ARG A 49 -1.17 -13.20 4.67
N PHE A 50 -0.06 -13.70 5.20
CA PHE A 50 1.21 -12.99 5.17
C PHE A 50 1.83 -13.17 3.79
N VAL A 51 2.33 -12.09 3.20
CA VAL A 51 2.80 -12.06 1.83
C VAL A 51 4.15 -11.34 1.73
N SER A 52 4.83 -11.52 0.61
CA SER A 52 6.05 -10.78 0.31
C SER A 52 5.72 -9.35 -0.12
N SER A 53 6.29 -8.37 0.56
CA SER A 53 6.07 -6.95 0.25
C SER A 53 6.69 -6.52 -1.08
N SER A 54 7.63 -7.28 -1.61
CA SER A 54 8.24 -6.98 -2.91
C SER A 54 7.35 -7.31 -4.11
N THR A 55 6.35 -8.18 -3.93
CA THR A 55 5.45 -8.63 -5.01
C THR A 55 3.98 -8.36 -4.72
N ASN A 56 3.64 -7.84 -3.53
CA ASN A 56 2.27 -7.46 -3.16
C ASN A 56 2.28 -5.98 -2.77
N TYR A 57 1.72 -5.14 -3.62
CA TYR A 57 1.82 -3.70 -3.42
C TYR A 57 0.75 -2.94 -4.21
N ILE A 58 0.58 -1.66 -3.81
CA ILE A 58 -0.13 -0.65 -4.58
C ILE A 58 0.89 0.45 -4.87
N GLY A 59 1.05 0.79 -6.14
CA GLY A 59 1.98 1.84 -6.56
C GLY A 59 1.28 2.95 -7.31
N CYS A 60 1.80 4.17 -7.17
CA CYS A 60 1.32 5.35 -7.87
C CYS A 60 2.54 6.17 -8.29
N ASN A 61 2.63 6.48 -9.57
CA ASN A 61 3.68 7.35 -10.08
C ASN A 61 3.27 7.99 -11.40
N ALA A 62 3.44 9.30 -11.51
CA ALA A 62 3.17 10.05 -12.74
C ALA A 62 1.76 9.81 -13.30
N GLY A 63 0.76 9.69 -12.43
CA GLY A 63 -0.64 9.50 -12.86
C GLY A 63 -0.99 8.06 -13.21
N GLU A 64 -0.07 7.14 -13.08
CA GLU A 64 -0.29 5.72 -13.33
C GLU A 64 -0.30 4.94 -12.02
N GLY A 65 -1.25 4.02 -11.88
CA GLY A 65 -1.39 3.19 -10.69
C GLY A 65 -1.24 1.72 -11.00
N THR A 66 -0.75 0.97 -10.00
CA THR A 66 -0.59 -0.48 -10.10
C THR A 66 -1.07 -1.11 -8.79
N VAL A 67 -1.88 -2.15 -8.89
CA VAL A 67 -2.19 -3.06 -7.78
C VAL A 67 -1.73 -4.43 -8.17
N GLN A 68 -0.89 -5.05 -7.35
CA GLN A 68 -0.37 -6.37 -7.63
C GLN A 68 -0.55 -7.29 -6.44
N THR A 69 -1.04 -8.51 -6.71
CA THR A 69 -1.11 -9.60 -5.75
C THR A 69 -0.23 -10.76 -6.23
N ALA A 70 0.41 -11.45 -5.29
CA ALA A 70 1.26 -12.61 -5.56
C ALA A 70 1.30 -13.46 -4.30
N TYR A 71 0.23 -14.19 -4.01
CA TYR A 71 0.10 -14.95 -2.78
C TYR A 71 -0.31 -16.41 -3.00
N ALA A 72 -0.57 -16.80 -4.24
CA ALA A 72 -1.12 -18.13 -4.55
C ALA A 72 -0.06 -19.01 -5.23
N ASN A 73 0.05 -20.25 -4.77
CA ASN A 73 0.91 -21.29 -5.39
C ASN A 73 0.07 -22.16 -6.33
N PHE A 74 -0.64 -21.52 -7.26
CA PHE A 74 -1.52 -22.21 -8.18
C PHE A 74 -0.86 -22.40 -9.53
N THR A 75 -1.38 -23.40 -10.27
CA THR A 75 -1.02 -23.59 -11.67
C THR A 75 -1.48 -22.41 -12.52
N TYR A 76 -2.56 -21.75 -12.14
CA TYR A 76 -3.05 -20.54 -12.81
C TYR A 76 -2.50 -19.30 -12.11
N SER A 77 -1.73 -18.51 -12.84
CA SER A 77 -1.07 -17.32 -12.32
C SER A 77 -1.02 -16.25 -13.41
N PRO A 78 -2.05 -15.39 -13.51
CA PRO A 78 -2.14 -14.40 -14.60
C PRO A 78 -0.94 -13.45 -14.69
N ASN A 79 -0.34 -13.05 -13.57
CA ASN A 79 0.81 -12.14 -13.60
C ASN A 79 2.17 -12.84 -13.57
N GLY A 80 2.19 -14.18 -13.58
CA GLY A 80 3.42 -14.97 -13.48
C GLY A 80 3.98 -15.08 -12.07
N LEU A 81 3.33 -14.52 -11.06
CA LEU A 81 3.79 -14.43 -9.68
C LEU A 81 2.83 -15.10 -8.68
N GLY A 82 1.75 -15.72 -9.15
CA GLY A 82 0.73 -16.31 -8.30
C GLY A 82 -0.42 -15.40 -7.96
N GLY A 83 -0.74 -14.43 -8.81
CA GLY A 83 -1.80 -13.47 -8.56
C GLY A 83 -2.18 -12.67 -9.80
N VAL A 84 -2.59 -11.41 -9.58
CA VAL A 84 -3.08 -10.50 -10.62
C VAL A 84 -2.38 -9.16 -10.48
N THR A 85 -2.04 -8.55 -11.62
CA THR A 85 -1.54 -7.17 -11.68
C THR A 85 -2.54 -6.32 -12.47
N VAL A 86 -3.04 -5.25 -11.83
CA VAL A 86 -3.88 -4.23 -12.47
C VAL A 86 -3.04 -2.99 -12.63
N GLN A 87 -2.97 -2.47 -13.84
CA GLN A 87 -2.22 -1.26 -14.14
C GLN A 87 -3.05 -0.34 -15.03
N GLY A 88 -3.03 0.95 -14.76
CA GLY A 88 -3.79 1.90 -15.55
C GLY A 88 -3.69 3.31 -15.00
N ASP A 89 -4.53 4.18 -15.53
CA ASP A 89 -4.58 5.59 -15.15
C ASP A 89 -5.24 5.76 -13.79
N ILE A 90 -4.70 6.66 -12.99
CA ILE A 90 -5.31 7.04 -11.72
C ILE A 90 -6.31 8.16 -11.95
N LEU A 91 -7.53 7.96 -11.46
CA LEU A 91 -8.64 8.90 -11.61
C LEU A 91 -9.28 9.21 -10.27
N GLY A 92 -9.79 10.42 -10.13
CA GLY A 92 -10.64 10.81 -9.01
C GLY A 92 -9.93 10.83 -7.65
N VAL A 93 -8.67 11.25 -7.61
CA VAL A 93 -7.91 11.29 -6.35
C VAL A 93 -8.52 12.31 -5.40
N GLN A 94 -8.84 11.86 -4.19
CA GLN A 94 -9.32 12.69 -3.09
C GLN A 94 -8.48 12.39 -1.86
N THR A 95 -7.81 13.40 -1.32
CA THR A 95 -6.91 13.25 -0.16
C THR A 95 -7.35 14.20 0.94
N SER A 96 -7.43 13.68 2.16
CA SER A 96 -7.73 14.49 3.34
C SER A 96 -6.86 14.05 4.51
N VAL A 97 -6.60 14.98 5.43
CA VAL A 97 -5.82 14.71 6.65
C VAL A 97 -6.68 15.14 7.83
N ASP A 98 -6.82 14.26 8.82
CA ASP A 98 -7.58 14.60 10.02
C ASP A 98 -6.69 15.29 11.07
N LYS A 99 -7.28 15.65 12.22
CA LYS A 99 -6.58 16.35 13.30
C LYS A 99 -5.48 15.50 13.95
N ASP A 100 -5.56 14.18 13.84
CA ASP A 100 -4.58 13.25 14.42
C ASP A 100 -3.46 12.89 13.42
N GLY A 101 -3.49 13.47 12.21
CA GLY A 101 -2.48 13.26 11.19
C GLY A 101 -2.75 12.05 10.32
N ASN A 102 -3.88 11.35 10.50
CA ASN A 102 -4.24 10.26 9.60
C ASN A 102 -4.62 10.81 8.23
N VAL A 103 -4.10 10.18 7.18
CA VAL A 103 -4.33 10.62 5.81
C VAL A 103 -5.23 9.61 5.11
N TYR A 104 -6.29 10.12 4.49
CA TYR A 104 -7.24 9.32 3.73
C TYR A 104 -7.10 9.67 2.26
N CYS A 105 -6.81 8.67 1.43
CA CYS A 105 -6.61 8.86 0.00
C CYS A 105 -7.46 7.86 -0.78
N ASN A 106 -8.39 8.35 -1.57
CA ASN A 106 -9.30 7.53 -2.37
C ASN A 106 -9.07 7.82 -3.85
N PHE A 107 -9.03 6.78 -4.66
CA PHE A 107 -8.85 6.93 -6.11
C PHE A 107 -9.28 5.65 -6.83
N SER A 108 -9.35 5.71 -8.16
CA SER A 108 -9.59 4.55 -9.02
C SER A 108 -8.39 4.35 -9.95
N ILE A 109 -8.12 3.10 -10.27
CA ILE A 109 -7.14 2.72 -11.30
C ILE A 109 -7.93 2.15 -12.47
N GLN A 110 -7.77 2.75 -13.66
CA GLN A 110 -8.49 2.37 -14.87
C GLN A 110 -7.52 1.74 -15.86
N GLY A 111 -7.52 0.40 -15.93
CA GLY A 111 -6.87 -0.34 -17.02
C GLY A 111 -7.81 -0.47 -18.23
N SER A 112 -7.34 -1.10 -19.30
CA SER A 112 -8.15 -1.24 -20.53
C SER A 112 -9.36 -2.16 -20.35
N ALA A 113 -9.25 -3.22 -19.54
CA ALA A 113 -10.34 -4.17 -19.27
C ALA A 113 -10.62 -4.33 -17.79
N ILE A 114 -9.65 -4.06 -16.94
CA ILE A 114 -9.70 -4.27 -15.49
C ILE A 114 -9.50 -2.94 -14.79
N SER A 115 -10.35 -2.66 -13.81
CA SER A 115 -10.24 -1.47 -12.98
C SER A 115 -10.38 -1.84 -11.50
N ALA A 116 -9.94 -0.94 -10.63
CA ALA A 116 -10.05 -1.11 -9.19
C ALA A 116 -10.26 0.22 -8.50
N THR A 117 -11.04 0.23 -7.43
CA THR A 117 -11.17 1.38 -6.53
C THR A 117 -10.33 1.14 -5.30
N VAL A 118 -9.58 2.15 -4.87
CA VAL A 118 -8.66 2.05 -3.74
C VAL A 118 -9.04 3.10 -2.68
N SER A 119 -9.19 2.65 -1.44
CA SER A 119 -9.35 3.49 -0.26
C SER A 119 -8.16 3.25 0.67
N LEU A 120 -7.25 4.20 0.75
CA LEU A 120 -6.01 4.10 1.50
C LEU A 120 -6.06 4.98 2.74
N THR A 121 -5.56 4.47 3.86
CA THR A 121 -5.38 5.22 5.10
C THR A 121 -3.92 5.11 5.56
N LEU A 122 -3.25 6.26 5.70
CA LEU A 122 -1.92 6.34 6.32
C LEU A 122 -2.10 6.73 7.78
N THR A 123 -1.55 5.94 8.68
CA THR A 123 -1.63 6.20 10.13
C THR A 123 -0.74 7.38 10.50
N GLY A 124 -1.32 8.35 11.21
CA GLY A 124 -0.58 9.54 11.64
C GLY A 124 0.61 9.20 12.52
N GLY A 125 1.74 9.85 12.26
CA GLY A 125 2.97 9.67 13.01
C GLY A 125 3.81 8.47 12.65
N THR A 126 3.37 7.66 11.67
CA THR A 126 4.09 6.48 11.16
C THR A 126 3.95 6.41 9.65
N ASN A 127 4.60 5.43 9.02
CA ASN A 127 4.32 5.11 7.63
C ASN A 127 3.52 3.81 7.46
N GLN A 128 2.91 3.33 8.53
CA GLN A 128 1.97 2.21 8.44
C GLN A 128 0.73 2.65 7.69
N ALA A 129 0.31 1.83 6.74
CA ALA A 129 -0.83 2.14 5.90
C ALA A 129 -1.66 0.90 5.62
N SER A 130 -2.93 1.13 5.35
CA SER A 130 -3.90 0.10 5.02
C SER A 130 -4.70 0.58 3.82
N ALA A 131 -5.00 -0.30 2.89
CA ALA A 131 -5.79 0.05 1.72
C ALA A 131 -6.79 -1.04 1.40
N THR A 132 -8.05 -0.63 1.20
CA THR A 132 -9.11 -1.50 0.71
C THR A 132 -9.16 -1.38 -0.80
N ILE A 133 -9.07 -2.51 -1.48
CA ILE A 133 -9.09 -2.59 -2.94
C ILE A 133 -10.35 -3.32 -3.36
N SER A 134 -11.16 -2.65 -4.18
CA SER A 134 -12.41 -3.23 -4.72
C SER A 134 -12.25 -3.37 -6.24
N PRO A 135 -11.74 -4.51 -6.71
CA PRO A 135 -11.57 -4.73 -8.14
C PRO A 135 -12.90 -5.05 -8.83
N ASN A 136 -13.02 -4.64 -10.10
CA ASN A 136 -14.21 -4.93 -10.89
C ASN A 136 -14.22 -6.33 -11.49
N PHE A 137 -13.12 -7.06 -11.40
CA PHE A 137 -12.98 -8.39 -12.00
C PHE A 137 -13.09 -9.54 -10.99
N VAL A 138 -13.02 -9.24 -9.70
CA VAL A 138 -13.19 -10.19 -8.59
C VAL A 138 -14.24 -9.63 -7.66
N GLY A 139 -15.21 -10.42 -7.26
CA GLY A 139 -16.38 -9.92 -6.55
C GLY A 139 -16.12 -9.36 -5.15
N GLN A 140 -15.01 -9.68 -4.50
CA GLN A 140 -14.79 -9.36 -3.10
C GLN A 140 -13.63 -8.38 -2.91
N PRO A 141 -13.80 -7.34 -2.07
CA PRO A 141 -12.71 -6.45 -1.73
C PRO A 141 -11.67 -7.16 -0.87
N ILE A 142 -10.43 -6.71 -0.99
CA ILE A 142 -9.31 -7.17 -0.15
C ILE A 142 -8.66 -5.96 0.51
N VAL A 143 -8.00 -6.19 1.65
CA VAL A 143 -7.31 -5.13 2.39
C VAL A 143 -5.82 -5.46 2.45
N PHE A 144 -5.00 -4.54 1.97
CA PHE A 144 -3.54 -4.61 2.11
C PHE A 144 -3.13 -3.84 3.36
N ASP A 145 -2.33 -4.47 4.22
CA ASP A 145 -1.69 -3.82 5.35
C ASP A 145 -0.19 -3.85 5.16
N GLY A 146 0.46 -2.72 5.33
CA GLY A 146 1.91 -2.63 5.17
C GLY A 146 2.45 -1.24 5.46
N TYR A 147 3.48 -0.86 4.71
CA TYR A 147 4.15 0.42 4.89
C TYR A 147 4.15 1.19 3.58
N LEU A 148 3.93 2.49 3.67
CA LEU A 148 3.94 3.39 2.52
C LEU A 148 5.29 4.09 2.46
N VAL A 149 5.92 4.00 1.30
CA VAL A 149 7.24 4.59 1.04
C VAL A 149 7.21 5.41 -0.24
N PRO A 150 8.11 6.40 -0.39
CA PRO A 150 8.27 7.07 -1.68
C PRO A 150 8.60 6.08 -2.79
N TYR A 151 8.07 6.34 -3.98
CA TYR A 151 8.26 5.45 -5.14
C TYR A 151 9.75 5.17 -5.42
N ALA A 152 10.59 6.19 -5.33
CA ALA A 152 12.03 6.05 -5.59
C ALA A 152 12.75 5.16 -4.58
N GLN A 153 12.15 4.91 -3.41
CA GLN A 153 12.73 4.06 -2.36
C GLN A 153 12.19 2.64 -2.37
N SER A 154 11.19 2.35 -3.20
CA SER A 154 10.57 1.04 -3.24
C SER A 154 11.40 0.05 -4.04
N THR A 155 11.37 -1.22 -3.60
CA THR A 155 12.06 -2.33 -4.24
C THR A 155 11.08 -3.37 -4.81
N VAL A 156 9.85 -2.97 -5.10
CA VAL A 156 8.82 -3.89 -5.60
C VAL A 156 9.14 -4.38 -7.01
N PHE A 157 8.67 -5.60 -7.30
CA PHE A 157 8.82 -6.25 -8.59
C PHE A 157 7.44 -6.41 -9.24
N GLN A 158 7.28 -5.88 -10.45
CA GLN A 158 6.03 -5.95 -11.20
C GLN A 158 5.98 -7.20 -12.07
N GLY A 159 4.88 -7.97 -11.94
CA GLY A 159 4.58 -9.07 -12.83
C GLY A 159 3.89 -8.59 -14.11
N MET A 160 3.37 -9.54 -14.90
CA MET A 160 2.66 -9.21 -16.14
C MET A 160 1.31 -8.56 -15.85
N PRO A 161 1.06 -7.33 -16.37
CA PRO A 161 -0.23 -6.68 -16.17
C PRO A 161 -1.36 -7.40 -16.89
N GLN A 162 -2.56 -7.28 -16.32
CA GLN A 162 -3.81 -7.76 -16.93
C GLN A 162 -4.55 -6.59 -17.58
N TRP A 163 -4.87 -6.76 -18.86
CA TRP A 163 -5.68 -5.79 -19.62
C TRP A 163 -6.67 -6.42 -20.53
#